data_66c9093cce62724931b004a0496e02d0
#
_entry.id   66c9093cce62724931b004a0496e02d0
#
_cell.length_a   1.000
_cell.length_b   1.000
_cell.length_c   1.000
_cell.angle_alpha   90.00
_cell.angle_beta   90.00
_cell.angle_gamma   90.00
#
_symmetry.space_group_name_H-M   'P 1'
#
loop_
_entity.id
_entity.type
_entity.pdbx_description
1 polymer ?
#
loop_
_entity_poly.entity_id
_entity_poly.type
_entity_poly.pdbx_seq_one_letter_code
_entity_poly.pdbx_strand_id
1 'polypeptide(L)'
;MDDEEDGGTLIDVPRLFVDDAFMKYKVSKVQNPVVKSFWDHEYAQTGDREKQEMIPYFSAKFGPFITNTTIRNIIGQPKSAFNIREVMDSEKCLMVNLSKGKIGDLNAQLLGLIFVSKVNMAA
;
A
#
# COMPACT_ATOMS: atom_id res chain seq x y z
N MET A 1 -6.39 4.94 -2.45
CA MET A 1 -6.36 5.18 -3.90
C MET A 1 -7.80 5.31 -4.33
N ASP A 2 -8.12 6.38 -5.04
CA ASP A 2 -9.50 6.82 -5.29
C ASP A 2 -10.25 6.02 -6.37
N ASP A 3 -9.70 4.90 -6.82
CA ASP A 3 -10.28 4.10 -7.89
C ASP A 3 -10.92 2.82 -7.33
N GLU A 4 -12.23 2.85 -7.14
CA GLU A 4 -12.99 1.72 -6.61
C GLU A 4 -13.06 0.52 -7.57
N GLU A 5 -12.99 0.77 -8.89
CA GLU A 5 -13.05 -0.28 -9.91
C GLU A 5 -11.69 -0.96 -10.17
N ASP A 6 -10.59 -0.21 -10.01
CA ASP A 6 -9.23 -0.68 -10.26
C ASP A 6 -8.35 -0.47 -9.01
N GLY A 7 -8.81 -1.03 -7.90
CA GLY A 7 -8.23 -0.85 -6.58
C GLY A 7 -6.71 -1.07 -6.55
N GLY A 8 -5.99 -0.09 -6.03
CA GLY A 8 -4.55 -0.20 -5.81
C GLY A 8 -4.22 -0.97 -4.55
N THR A 9 -3.07 -1.61 -4.56
CA THR A 9 -2.53 -2.36 -3.44
C THR A 9 -1.20 -1.78 -2.99
N LEU A 10 -0.74 -2.15 -1.78
CA LEU A 10 0.58 -1.74 -1.30
C LEU A 10 1.72 -2.29 -2.17
N ILE A 11 1.48 -3.38 -2.90
CA ILE A 11 2.45 -3.97 -3.84
C ILE A 11 2.66 -3.06 -5.06
N ASP A 12 1.68 -2.28 -5.44
CA ASP A 12 1.75 -1.40 -6.60
C ASP A 12 2.60 -0.15 -6.34
N VAL A 13 2.88 0.19 -5.08
CA VAL A 13 3.63 1.40 -4.73
C VAL A 13 5.02 1.44 -5.38
N PRO A 14 5.89 0.41 -5.28
CA PRO A 14 7.18 0.44 -5.98
C PRO A 14 7.03 0.51 -7.50
N ARG A 15 5.97 -0.09 -8.05
CA ARG A 15 5.71 -0.09 -9.49
C ARG A 15 5.42 1.31 -10.03
N LEU A 16 4.80 2.18 -9.23
CA LEU A 16 4.57 3.58 -9.60
C LEU A 16 5.87 4.35 -9.91
N PHE A 17 6.99 3.92 -9.33
CA PHE A 17 8.30 4.58 -9.51
C PHE A 17 9.18 3.94 -10.58
N VAL A 18 8.83 2.75 -11.05
CA VAL A 18 9.64 1.97 -12.01
C VAL A 18 8.98 1.86 -13.38
N ASP A 19 7.64 1.88 -13.43
CA ASP A 19 6.83 1.68 -14.63
C ASP A 19 6.07 2.97 -14.97
N ASP A 20 6.63 3.77 -15.89
CA ASP A 20 6.04 5.05 -16.31
C ASP A 20 4.63 4.90 -16.90
N ALA A 21 4.36 3.82 -17.62
CA ALA A 21 3.05 3.58 -18.22
C ALA A 21 2.01 3.31 -17.12
N PHE A 22 2.38 2.50 -16.15
CA PHE A 22 1.54 2.21 -14.98
C PHE A 22 1.31 3.47 -14.13
N MET A 23 2.35 4.25 -13.88
CA MET A 23 2.27 5.51 -13.16
C MET A 23 1.29 6.47 -13.84
N LYS A 24 1.45 6.73 -15.14
CA LYS A 24 0.55 7.61 -15.90
C LYS A 24 -0.90 7.13 -15.88
N TYR A 25 -1.11 5.82 -16.04
CA TYR A 25 -2.44 5.22 -15.94
C TYR A 25 -3.09 5.47 -14.57
N LYS A 26 -2.38 5.21 -13.47
CA LYS A 26 -2.90 5.42 -12.13
C LYS A 26 -3.12 6.90 -11.79
N VAL A 27 -2.20 7.78 -12.18
CA VAL A 27 -2.30 9.23 -11.97
C VAL A 27 -3.47 9.83 -12.75
N SER A 28 -3.77 9.32 -13.96
CA SER A 28 -4.92 9.80 -14.75
C SER A 28 -6.27 9.58 -14.04
N LYS A 29 -6.35 8.61 -13.15
CA LYS A 29 -7.55 8.27 -12.38
C LYS A 29 -7.63 8.94 -11.00
N VAL A 30 -6.59 9.64 -10.59
CA VAL A 30 -6.58 10.37 -9.31
C VAL A 30 -7.49 11.58 -9.39
N GLN A 31 -8.46 11.65 -8.47
CA GLN A 31 -9.39 12.77 -8.36
C GLN A 31 -8.88 13.87 -7.42
N ASN A 32 -8.07 13.50 -6.43
CA ASN A 32 -7.52 14.45 -5.47
C ASN A 32 -6.52 15.41 -6.15
N PRO A 33 -6.81 16.73 -6.21
CA PRO A 33 -5.99 17.69 -6.93
C PRO A 33 -4.59 17.85 -6.33
N VAL A 34 -4.42 17.65 -5.01
CA VAL A 34 -3.13 17.74 -4.34
C VAL A 34 -2.22 16.58 -4.77
N VAL A 35 -2.78 15.36 -4.76
CA VAL A 35 -2.05 14.17 -5.20
C VAL A 35 -1.69 14.27 -6.68
N LYS A 36 -2.62 14.73 -7.51
CA LYS A 36 -2.38 14.92 -8.94
C LYS A 36 -1.30 15.97 -9.21
N SER A 37 -1.34 17.10 -8.49
CA SER A 37 -0.33 18.16 -8.60
C SER A 37 1.08 17.64 -8.25
N PHE A 38 1.22 16.81 -7.24
CA PHE A 38 2.50 16.19 -6.91
C PHE A 38 3.08 15.40 -8.09
N TRP A 39 2.29 14.53 -8.74
CA TRP A 39 2.76 13.72 -9.85
C TRP A 39 3.02 14.53 -11.13
N ASP A 40 2.15 15.50 -11.44
CA ASP A 40 2.23 16.29 -12.68
C ASP A 40 3.32 17.36 -12.61
N HIS A 41 3.65 17.88 -11.43
CA HIS A 41 4.60 18.98 -11.27
C HIS A 41 5.87 18.57 -10.52
N GLU A 42 5.75 18.10 -9.28
CA GLU A 42 6.93 17.83 -8.44
C GLU A 42 7.69 16.60 -8.95
N TYR A 43 7.00 15.47 -9.09
CA TYR A 43 7.63 14.24 -9.57
C TYR A 43 8.05 14.33 -11.05
N ALA A 44 7.25 14.99 -11.89
CA ALA A 44 7.59 15.15 -13.32
C ALA A 44 8.87 16.00 -13.53
N GLN A 45 9.10 16.98 -12.65
CA GLN A 45 10.31 17.83 -12.71
C GLN A 45 11.53 17.20 -12.03
N THR A 46 11.36 16.12 -11.29
CA THR A 46 12.48 15.38 -10.67
C THR A 46 13.37 14.79 -11.76
N GLY A 47 14.66 15.06 -11.69
CA GLY A 47 15.63 14.59 -12.67
C GLY A 47 15.77 13.05 -12.68
N ASP A 48 16.17 12.49 -13.81
CA ASP A 48 16.32 11.02 -13.95
C ASP A 48 17.32 10.43 -12.94
N ARG A 49 18.37 11.18 -12.60
CA ARG A 49 19.34 10.77 -11.58
C ARG A 49 18.71 10.65 -10.20
N GLU A 50 17.93 11.62 -9.80
CA GLU A 50 17.22 11.62 -8.51
C GLU A 50 16.19 10.51 -8.43
N LYS A 51 15.46 10.27 -9.53
CA LYS A 51 14.53 9.13 -9.64
C LYS A 51 15.25 7.80 -9.47
N GLN A 52 16.42 7.63 -10.11
CA GLN A 52 17.22 6.42 -9.99
C GLN A 52 17.78 6.22 -8.56
N GLU A 53 18.06 7.26 -7.81
CA GLU A 53 18.47 7.17 -6.42
C GLU A 53 17.30 6.79 -5.48
N MET A 54 16.06 7.17 -5.82
CA MET A 54 14.87 6.82 -5.05
C MET A 54 14.47 5.34 -5.21
N ILE A 55 14.64 4.74 -6.38
CA ILE A 55 14.22 3.36 -6.68
C ILE A 55 14.86 2.34 -5.71
N PRO A 56 16.19 2.31 -5.47
CA PRO A 56 16.79 1.40 -4.50
C PRO A 56 16.25 1.58 -3.09
N TYR A 57 15.97 2.81 -2.69
CA TYR A 57 15.41 3.10 -1.37
C TYR A 57 14.01 2.47 -1.19
N PHE A 58 13.12 2.64 -2.17
CA PHE A 58 11.81 1.99 -2.15
C PHE A 58 11.93 0.48 -2.23
N SER A 59 12.78 -0.04 -3.10
CA SER A 59 12.99 -1.49 -3.25
C SER A 59 13.52 -2.12 -1.96
N ALA A 60 14.41 -1.44 -1.23
CA ALA A 60 14.90 -1.92 0.05
C ALA A 60 13.80 -1.96 1.14
N LYS A 61 12.88 -1.02 1.12
CA LYS A 61 11.76 -0.96 2.08
C LYS A 61 10.65 -1.96 1.77
N PHE A 62 10.27 -2.09 0.51
CA PHE A 62 9.16 -2.94 0.08
C PHE A 62 9.58 -4.37 -0.29
N GLY A 63 10.84 -4.57 -0.68
CA GLY A 63 11.36 -5.87 -1.10
C GLY A 63 11.03 -7.03 -0.16
N PRO A 64 11.31 -6.93 1.15
CA PRO A 64 11.02 -8.00 2.11
C PRO A 64 9.55 -8.41 2.16
N PHE A 65 8.62 -7.47 1.91
CA PHE A 65 7.18 -7.73 1.91
C PHE A 65 6.72 -8.37 0.60
N ILE A 66 7.27 -7.94 -0.53
CA ILE A 66 6.91 -8.44 -1.86
C ILE A 66 7.47 -9.84 -2.10
N THR A 67 8.66 -10.14 -1.59
CA THR A 67 9.31 -11.45 -1.76
C THR A 67 8.67 -12.54 -0.91
N ASN A 68 8.09 -12.19 0.24
CA ASN A 68 7.35 -13.15 1.06
C ASN A 68 5.97 -13.40 0.46
N THR A 69 5.73 -14.63 -0.03
CA THR A 69 4.48 -15.00 -0.72
C THR A 69 3.24 -14.81 0.15
N THR A 70 3.32 -15.15 1.44
CA THR A 70 2.18 -14.99 2.36
C THR A 70 1.82 -13.52 2.54
N ILE A 71 2.81 -12.68 2.79
CA ILE A 71 2.59 -11.23 2.96
C ILE A 71 2.10 -10.60 1.68
N ARG A 72 2.73 -10.94 0.55
CA ARG A 72 2.31 -10.46 -0.77
C ARG A 72 0.83 -10.77 -1.05
N ASN A 73 0.37 -11.97 -0.71
CA ASN A 73 -1.03 -12.36 -0.89
C ASN A 73 -1.98 -11.61 0.04
N ILE A 74 -1.53 -11.22 1.23
CA ILE A 74 -2.34 -10.43 2.17
C ILE A 74 -2.45 -8.97 1.72
N ILE A 75 -1.31 -8.31 1.48
CA ILE A 75 -1.28 -6.87 1.16
C ILE A 75 -1.58 -6.56 -0.32
N GLY A 76 -1.58 -7.57 -1.17
CA GLY A 76 -1.86 -7.46 -2.60
C GLY A 76 -3.33 -7.64 -2.96
N GLN A 77 -4.22 -7.78 -1.99
CA GLN A 77 -5.65 -7.86 -2.26
C GLN A 77 -6.26 -6.45 -2.36
N PRO A 78 -6.97 -6.13 -3.46
CA PRO A 78 -7.56 -4.81 -3.65
C PRO A 78 -8.76 -4.56 -2.73
N LYS A 79 -9.44 -5.63 -2.28
CA LYS A 79 -10.60 -5.56 -1.40
C LYS A 79 -10.35 -6.28 -0.09
N SER A 80 -10.78 -5.69 1.02
CA SER A 80 -10.79 -6.34 2.33
C SER A 80 -11.88 -7.41 2.38
N ALA A 81 -11.59 -8.55 3.03
CA ALA A 81 -12.56 -9.64 3.20
C ALA A 81 -13.70 -9.27 4.17
N PHE A 82 -13.52 -8.28 5.01
CA PHE A 82 -14.51 -7.80 5.96
C PHE A 82 -14.34 -6.28 6.19
N ASN A 83 -15.40 -5.65 6.70
CA ASN A 83 -15.40 -4.24 7.05
C ASN A 83 -15.16 -4.09 8.57
N ILE A 84 -14.09 -3.39 8.95
CA ILE A 84 -13.74 -3.17 10.37
C ILE A 84 -14.83 -2.36 11.07
N ARG A 85 -15.43 -1.37 10.40
CA ARG A 85 -16.50 -0.56 10.96
C ARG A 85 -17.73 -1.42 11.32
N GLU A 86 -18.13 -2.33 10.44
CA GLU A 86 -19.23 -3.27 10.71
C GLU A 86 -18.95 -4.18 11.91
N VAL A 87 -17.69 -4.61 12.08
CA VAL A 87 -17.29 -5.41 13.25
C VAL A 87 -17.47 -4.61 14.52
N MET A 88 -17.08 -3.33 14.54
CA MET A 88 -17.21 -2.43 15.69
C MET A 88 -18.68 -2.14 16.01
N ASP A 89 -19.47 -1.76 15.00
CA ASP A 89 -20.89 -1.41 15.16
C ASP A 89 -21.75 -2.62 15.54
N SER A 90 -21.31 -3.83 15.21
CA SER A 90 -21.98 -5.08 15.58
C SER A 90 -21.54 -5.65 16.93
N GLU A 91 -20.71 -4.93 17.69
CA GLU A 91 -20.18 -5.35 19.01
C GLU A 91 -19.48 -6.72 18.97
N LYS A 92 -18.85 -7.06 17.83
CA LYS A 92 -18.16 -8.34 17.62
C LYS A 92 -16.72 -8.29 18.14
N CYS A 93 -16.23 -9.41 18.65
CA CYS A 93 -14.84 -9.58 18.99
C CYS A 93 -14.02 -9.93 17.73
N LEU A 94 -12.96 -9.17 17.44
CA LEU A 94 -12.01 -9.47 16.39
C LEU A 94 -10.67 -9.89 17.01
N MET A 95 -10.27 -11.13 16.74
CA MET A 95 -8.98 -11.67 17.17
C MET A 95 -8.03 -11.73 15.99
N VAL A 96 -6.89 -11.05 16.09
CA VAL A 96 -5.87 -10.99 15.05
C VAL A 96 -4.62 -11.73 15.49
N ASN A 97 -4.27 -12.79 14.79
CA ASN A 97 -3.06 -13.57 15.06
C ASN A 97 -1.92 -13.14 14.13
N LEU A 98 -0.96 -12.40 14.67
CA LEU A 98 0.25 -11.96 13.98
C LEU A 98 1.45 -12.84 14.39
N SER A 99 1.36 -14.14 14.08
CA SER A 99 2.38 -15.12 14.47
C SER A 99 3.74 -14.84 13.82
N LYS A 100 4.68 -14.31 14.59
CA LYS A 100 6.06 -14.03 14.16
C LYS A 100 6.77 -15.26 13.63
N GLY A 101 6.51 -16.44 14.21
CA GLY A 101 7.11 -17.70 13.77
C GLY A 101 6.71 -18.15 12.37
N LYS A 102 5.53 -17.71 11.89
CA LYS A 102 5.02 -18.05 10.55
C LYS A 102 5.38 -17.03 9.49
N ILE A 103 5.32 -15.75 9.82
CA ILE A 103 5.46 -14.66 8.84
C ILE A 103 6.74 -13.85 9.02
N GLY A 104 7.50 -14.08 10.09
CA GLY A 104 8.68 -13.31 10.44
C GLY A 104 8.36 -12.05 11.25
N ASP A 105 9.32 -11.57 12.02
CA ASP A 105 9.13 -10.45 12.95
C ASP A 105 8.81 -9.14 12.22
N LEU A 106 9.57 -8.79 11.18
CA LEU A 106 9.36 -7.57 10.39
C LEU A 106 7.96 -7.53 9.73
N ASN A 107 7.53 -8.66 9.19
CA ASN A 107 6.22 -8.77 8.55
C ASN A 107 5.08 -8.70 9.57
N ALA A 108 5.23 -9.30 10.75
CA ALA A 108 4.26 -9.19 11.83
C ALA A 108 4.09 -7.75 12.31
N GLN A 109 5.18 -7.01 12.44
CA GLN A 109 5.16 -5.58 12.79
C GLN A 109 4.46 -4.75 11.72
N LEU A 110 4.77 -4.96 10.43
CA LEU A 110 4.10 -4.24 9.34
C LEU A 110 2.59 -4.48 9.32
N LEU A 111 2.17 -5.74 9.39
CA LEU A 111 0.75 -6.07 9.40
C LEU A 111 0.05 -5.49 10.64
N GLY A 112 0.71 -5.50 11.80
CA GLY A 112 0.21 -4.86 13.01
C GLY A 112 -0.02 -3.35 12.83
N LEU A 113 0.94 -2.64 12.24
CA LEU A 113 0.83 -1.20 11.96
C LEU A 113 -0.31 -0.91 10.97
N ILE A 114 -0.40 -1.67 9.88
CA ILE A 114 -1.48 -1.53 8.89
C ILE A 114 -2.84 -1.76 9.56
N PHE A 115 -2.94 -2.80 10.39
CA PHE A 115 -4.17 -3.14 11.08
C PHE A 115 -4.61 -2.04 12.04
N VAL A 116 -3.71 -1.55 12.90
CA VAL A 116 -3.99 -0.44 13.83
C VAL A 116 -4.40 0.82 13.07
N SER A 117 -3.71 1.14 11.96
CA SER A 117 -4.07 2.27 11.11
C SER A 117 -5.49 2.14 10.55
N LYS A 118 -5.85 0.94 10.05
CA LYS A 118 -7.21 0.68 9.52
C LYS A 118 -8.28 0.76 10.61
N VAL A 119 -8.01 0.28 11.83
CA VAL A 119 -8.92 0.42 12.97
C VAL A 119 -9.14 1.89 13.30
N ASN A 120 -8.07 2.68 13.39
CA ASN A 120 -8.17 4.11 13.66
C ASN A 120 -8.96 4.86 12.57
N MET A 121 -8.81 4.47 11.31
CA MET A 121 -9.57 5.08 10.21
C MET A 121 -11.05 4.66 10.22
N ALA A 122 -11.37 3.50 10.78
CA ALA A 122 -12.74 3.01 10.88
C ALA A 122 -13.49 3.55 12.11
N ALA A 123 -12.76 3.97 13.15
CA ALA A 123 -13.35 4.54 14.36
C ALA A 123 -13.90 5.95 14.14
#